data_aba6d6f6fd4b53d81f5aa37d12d07085
#
_entry.id   aba6d6f6fd4b53d81f5aa37d12d07085
#
_cell.length_a   1.000
_cell.length_b   1.000
_cell.length_c   1.000
_cell.angle_alpha   90.00
_cell.angle_beta   90.00
_cell.angle_gamma   90.00
#
_symmetry.space_group_name_H-M   'P 1'
#
loop_
_entity.id
_entity.type
_entity.pdbx_description
1 polymer ?
#
loop_
_entity_poly.entity_id
_entity_poly.type
_entity_poly.pdbx_seq_one_letter_code
_entity_poly.pdbx_strand_id
1 'polypeptide(L)'
;KELIRNLAHEIKNPLGGIRGAAQLLEMELQNPELTEYTEVIVHEADRLQALVDRLLAPHRHPHQVGDVNIHEVCERVRSLILVEHPQGLRVVRDYDISIPEFRGDRAQLIQALLNIVQNAAQALAERIAAGDACITLRTRVARQVTFGRQRYRLALELHVIDNGPGVPDAIRDRIFYPLVSGRDGGSGLGLTLAQTFVQRHHGMIECESRPGRTDFRILIPLP
;
A
#
# COMPACT_ATOMS: atom_id res chain seq x y z
N LYS A 1 6.14 -15.02 14.25
CA LYS A 1 5.17 -15.33 13.18
C LYS A 1 3.86 -15.92 13.75
N GLU A 2 3.95 -16.86 14.70
CA GLU A 2 2.78 -17.46 15.37
C GLU A 2 1.99 -16.45 16.21
N LEU A 3 2.67 -15.54 16.93
CA LEU A 3 2.03 -14.52 17.75
C LEU A 3 1.07 -13.63 16.95
N ILE A 4 1.49 -13.16 15.77
CA ILE A 4 0.67 -12.30 14.90
C ILE A 4 -0.54 -13.07 14.34
N ARG A 5 -0.36 -14.35 14.00
CA ARG A 5 -1.45 -15.20 13.52
C ARG A 5 -2.46 -15.50 14.63
N ASN A 6 -1.98 -15.77 15.86
CA ASN A 6 -2.82 -16.01 17.01
C ASN A 6 -3.60 -14.74 17.39
N LEU A 7 -2.94 -13.59 17.44
CA LEU A 7 -3.58 -12.29 17.69
C LEU A 7 -4.70 -11.99 16.68
N ALA A 8 -4.50 -12.38 15.43
CA ALA A 8 -5.54 -12.23 14.42
C ALA A 8 -6.78 -13.08 14.66
N HIS A 9 -6.56 -14.34 15.03
CA HIS A 9 -7.69 -15.20 15.40
C HIS A 9 -8.41 -14.67 16.64
N GLU A 10 -7.66 -14.16 17.61
CA GLU A 10 -8.22 -13.54 18.82
C GLU A 10 -9.00 -12.25 18.56
N ILE A 11 -8.65 -11.48 17.52
CA ILE A 11 -9.41 -10.29 17.11
C ILE A 11 -10.62 -10.66 16.23
N LYS A 12 -10.48 -11.64 15.36
CA LYS A 12 -11.57 -12.09 14.48
C LYS A 12 -12.73 -12.71 15.22
N ASN A 13 -12.44 -13.45 16.29
CA ASN A 13 -13.46 -14.11 17.10
C ASN A 13 -14.49 -13.14 17.69
N PRO A 14 -14.09 -12.07 18.44
CA PRO A 14 -15.03 -11.09 18.95
C PRO A 14 -15.74 -10.30 17.82
N LEU A 15 -15.06 -9.99 16.70
CA LEU A 15 -15.72 -9.35 15.57
C LEU A 15 -16.81 -10.23 14.95
N GLY A 16 -16.55 -11.53 14.81
CA GLY A 16 -17.55 -12.50 14.37
C GLY A 16 -18.73 -12.61 15.33
N GLY A 17 -18.48 -12.54 16.65
CA GLY A 17 -19.51 -12.49 17.68
C GLY A 17 -20.38 -11.24 17.58
N ILE A 18 -19.77 -10.05 17.46
CA ILE A 18 -20.49 -8.77 17.29
C ILE A 18 -21.35 -8.80 16.04
N ARG A 19 -20.78 -9.22 14.91
CA ARG A 19 -21.49 -9.37 13.64
C ARG A 19 -22.68 -10.32 13.74
N GLY A 20 -22.47 -11.52 14.32
CA GLY A 20 -23.52 -12.52 14.49
C GLY A 20 -24.64 -12.04 15.42
N ALA A 21 -24.30 -11.36 16.53
CA ALA A 21 -25.30 -10.78 17.43
C ALA A 21 -26.13 -9.69 16.73
N ALA A 22 -25.50 -8.80 15.96
CA ALA A 22 -26.19 -7.77 15.20
C ALA A 22 -27.12 -8.37 14.13
N GLN A 23 -26.70 -9.42 13.42
CA GLN A 23 -27.54 -10.13 12.44
C GLN A 23 -28.75 -10.83 13.10
N LEU A 24 -28.56 -11.48 14.24
CA LEU A 24 -29.67 -12.08 14.98
C LEU A 24 -30.66 -11.00 15.47
N LEU A 25 -30.16 -9.87 15.98
CA LEU A 25 -30.99 -8.75 16.39
C LEU A 25 -31.77 -8.17 15.21
N GLU A 26 -31.15 -8.04 14.03
CA GLU A 26 -31.79 -7.56 12.81
C GLU A 26 -32.98 -8.46 12.40
N MET A 27 -32.84 -9.78 12.56
CA MET A 27 -33.94 -10.72 12.28
C MET A 27 -35.14 -10.60 13.23
N GLU A 28 -34.91 -10.14 14.46
CA GLU A 28 -35.96 -9.96 15.49
C GLU A 28 -36.59 -8.55 15.47
N LEU A 29 -35.90 -7.57 14.86
CA LEU A 29 -36.36 -6.20 14.82
C LEU A 29 -37.43 -6.02 13.75
N GLN A 30 -38.57 -5.45 14.15
CA GLN A 30 -39.66 -5.05 13.24
C GLN A 30 -39.67 -3.52 12.94
N ASN A 31 -38.67 -2.79 13.45
CA ASN A 31 -38.56 -1.34 13.30
C ASN A 31 -37.42 -1.01 12.31
N PRO A 32 -37.77 -0.39 11.14
CA PRO A 32 -36.77 -0.06 10.12
C PRO A 32 -35.65 0.89 10.63
N GLU A 33 -35.97 1.84 11.54
CA GLU A 33 -34.96 2.74 12.09
C GLU A 33 -33.91 2.01 12.95
N LEU A 34 -34.32 0.96 13.67
CA LEU A 34 -33.42 0.12 14.44
C LEU A 34 -32.63 -0.85 13.59
N THR A 35 -33.20 -1.29 12.47
CA THR A 35 -32.51 -2.14 11.50
C THR A 35 -31.32 -1.41 10.86
N GLU A 36 -31.45 -0.11 10.59
CA GLU A 36 -30.34 0.72 10.09
C GLU A 36 -29.13 0.69 11.03
N TYR A 37 -29.33 0.70 12.36
CA TYR A 37 -28.22 0.58 13.30
C TYR A 37 -27.54 -0.80 13.28
N THR A 38 -28.30 -1.88 13.12
CA THR A 38 -27.73 -3.22 13.01
C THR A 38 -26.96 -3.41 11.72
N GLU A 39 -27.43 -2.86 10.61
CA GLU A 39 -26.71 -2.83 9.33
C GLU A 39 -25.37 -2.10 9.45
N VAL A 40 -25.35 -0.95 10.12
CA VAL A 40 -24.10 -0.20 10.41
C VAL A 40 -23.13 -1.04 11.24
N ILE A 41 -23.60 -1.72 12.29
CA ILE A 41 -22.75 -2.58 13.14
C ILE A 41 -22.16 -3.73 12.32
N VAL A 42 -22.96 -4.41 11.50
CA VAL A 42 -22.50 -5.50 10.61
C VAL A 42 -21.46 -4.97 9.62
N HIS A 43 -21.74 -3.83 8.98
CA HIS A 43 -20.82 -3.22 8.02
C HIS A 43 -19.47 -2.86 8.65
N GLU A 44 -19.47 -2.24 9.83
CA GLU A 44 -18.23 -1.88 10.53
C GLU A 44 -17.46 -3.12 11.05
N ALA A 45 -18.17 -4.17 11.49
CA ALA A 45 -17.53 -5.43 11.85
C ALA A 45 -16.85 -6.09 10.65
N ASP A 46 -17.50 -6.12 9.48
CA ASP A 46 -16.92 -6.64 8.23
C ASP A 46 -15.74 -5.79 7.76
N ARG A 47 -15.82 -4.46 7.90
CA ARG A 47 -14.72 -3.54 7.60
C ARG A 47 -13.50 -3.80 8.49
N LEU A 48 -13.69 -3.94 9.81
CA LEU A 48 -12.62 -4.26 10.76
C LEU A 48 -12.00 -5.64 10.46
N GLN A 49 -12.83 -6.63 10.11
CA GLN A 49 -12.37 -7.96 9.69
C GLN A 49 -11.43 -7.85 8.47
N ALA A 50 -11.83 -7.09 7.45
CA ALA A 50 -11.04 -6.88 6.24
C ALA A 50 -9.72 -6.14 6.53
N LEU A 51 -9.71 -5.19 7.47
CA LEU A 51 -8.50 -4.50 7.92
C LEU A 51 -7.52 -5.47 8.60
N VAL A 52 -8.01 -6.34 9.50
CA VAL A 52 -7.21 -7.38 10.14
C VAL A 52 -6.63 -8.35 9.10
N ASP A 53 -7.44 -8.76 8.12
CA ASP A 53 -6.99 -9.65 7.06
C ASP A 53 -5.87 -9.02 6.20
N ARG A 54 -5.97 -7.74 5.88
CA ARG A 54 -4.93 -6.99 5.16
C ARG A 54 -3.64 -6.87 5.97
N LEU A 55 -3.71 -6.56 7.26
CA LEU A 55 -2.55 -6.49 8.14
C LEU A 55 -1.78 -7.84 8.21
N LEU A 56 -2.52 -8.94 8.10
CA LEU A 56 -1.95 -10.28 8.17
C LEU A 56 -1.50 -10.85 6.83
N ALA A 57 -1.94 -10.27 5.72
CA ALA A 57 -1.59 -10.74 4.38
C ALA A 57 -0.08 -10.99 4.19
N PRO A 58 0.84 -10.12 4.68
CA PRO A 58 2.28 -10.36 4.61
C PRO A 58 2.74 -11.64 5.30
N HIS A 59 2.00 -12.11 6.31
CA HIS A 59 2.38 -13.23 7.16
C HIS A 59 1.75 -14.57 6.76
N ARG A 60 0.76 -14.55 5.83
CA ARG A 60 0.01 -15.73 5.38
C ARG A 60 0.76 -16.58 4.37
N HIS A 61 1.55 -15.96 3.50
CA HIS A 61 2.27 -16.67 2.46
C HIS A 61 3.77 -16.80 2.79
N PRO A 62 4.37 -17.96 2.54
CA PRO A 62 5.81 -18.10 2.62
C PRO A 62 6.46 -17.14 1.63
N HIS A 63 7.58 -16.55 2.02
CA HIS A 63 8.38 -15.67 1.16
C HIS A 63 8.95 -16.49 0.00
N GLN A 64 8.47 -16.24 -1.20
CA GLN A 64 8.90 -16.94 -2.41
C GLN A 64 9.99 -16.12 -3.11
N VAL A 65 11.24 -16.40 -2.76
CA VAL A 65 12.40 -15.70 -3.32
C VAL A 65 12.79 -16.31 -4.66
N GLY A 66 12.76 -15.49 -5.70
CA GLY A 66 13.23 -15.80 -7.05
C GLY A 66 14.05 -14.65 -7.62
N ASP A 67 14.46 -14.78 -8.87
CA ASP A 67 15.07 -13.69 -9.61
C ASP A 67 13.99 -12.70 -10.05
N VAL A 68 14.20 -11.42 -9.78
CA VAL A 68 13.23 -10.36 -10.03
C VAL A 68 13.83 -9.30 -10.93
N ASN A 69 13.15 -9.05 -12.05
CA ASN A 69 13.34 -7.86 -12.85
C ASN A 69 12.40 -6.75 -12.36
N ILE A 70 12.94 -5.66 -11.85
CA ILE A 70 12.12 -4.57 -11.30
C ILE A 70 11.23 -3.91 -12.36
N HIS A 71 11.65 -3.86 -13.60
CA HIS A 71 10.87 -3.24 -14.67
C HIS A 71 9.61 -4.06 -14.99
N GLU A 72 9.68 -5.40 -14.89
CA GLU A 72 8.47 -6.24 -15.00
C GLU A 72 7.48 -5.98 -13.86
N VAL A 73 7.98 -5.74 -12.65
CA VAL A 73 7.16 -5.33 -11.50
C VAL A 73 6.49 -3.99 -11.79
N CYS A 74 7.24 -3.00 -12.27
CA CYS A 74 6.73 -1.68 -12.64
C CYS A 74 5.66 -1.77 -13.74
N GLU A 75 5.92 -2.55 -14.80
CA GLU A 75 4.97 -2.71 -15.92
C GLU A 75 3.69 -3.43 -15.49
N ARG A 76 3.79 -4.41 -14.59
CA ARG A 76 2.61 -5.07 -14.04
C ARG A 76 1.73 -4.09 -13.26
N VAL A 77 2.33 -3.28 -12.39
CA VAL A 77 1.60 -2.27 -11.61
C VAL A 77 1.03 -1.18 -12.52
N ARG A 78 1.82 -0.72 -13.49
CA ARG A 78 1.36 0.26 -14.49
C ARG A 78 0.12 -0.24 -15.24
N SER A 79 0.13 -1.49 -15.68
CA SER A 79 -1.01 -2.09 -16.38
C SER A 79 -2.25 -2.13 -15.50
N LEU A 80 -2.11 -2.50 -14.22
CA LEU A 80 -3.21 -2.57 -13.28
C LEU A 80 -3.85 -1.20 -13.03
N ILE A 81 -3.03 -0.17 -12.75
CA ILE A 81 -3.55 1.16 -12.45
C ILE A 81 -4.19 1.83 -13.66
N LEU A 82 -3.71 1.58 -14.88
CA LEU A 82 -4.31 2.10 -16.10
C LEU A 82 -5.63 1.42 -16.47
N VAL A 83 -5.86 0.18 -16.04
CA VAL A 83 -7.17 -0.49 -16.16
C VAL A 83 -8.17 0.14 -15.17
N GLU A 84 -7.72 0.46 -13.97
CA GLU A 84 -8.54 1.13 -12.94
C GLU A 84 -8.85 2.58 -13.32
N HIS A 85 -7.92 3.28 -13.98
CA HIS A 85 -8.04 4.66 -14.43
C HIS A 85 -7.75 4.77 -15.94
N PRO A 86 -8.69 4.37 -16.82
CA PRO A 86 -8.45 4.33 -18.26
C PRO A 86 -8.33 5.71 -18.91
N GLN A 87 -8.77 6.76 -18.23
CA GLN A 87 -8.73 8.14 -18.69
C GLN A 87 -8.26 9.08 -17.58
N GLY A 88 -7.64 10.18 -17.98
CA GLY A 88 -7.22 11.25 -17.06
C GLY A 88 -5.92 10.98 -16.29
N LEU A 89 -5.40 9.76 -16.29
CA LEU A 89 -4.15 9.40 -15.65
C LEU A 89 -3.09 8.99 -16.67
N ARG A 90 -1.95 9.67 -16.62
CA ARG A 90 -0.76 9.30 -17.37
C ARG A 90 0.29 8.68 -16.45
N VAL A 91 0.81 7.50 -16.81
CA VAL A 91 1.91 6.84 -16.09
C VAL A 91 3.15 6.82 -16.97
N VAL A 92 4.13 7.63 -16.60
CA VAL A 92 5.40 7.83 -17.32
C VAL A 92 6.45 6.83 -16.83
N ARG A 93 7.21 6.27 -17.76
CA ARG A 93 8.35 5.40 -17.51
C ARG A 93 9.64 6.20 -17.59
N ASP A 94 10.49 6.07 -16.61
CA ASP A 94 11.84 6.67 -16.60
C ASP A 94 12.81 5.63 -16.01
N TYR A 95 13.11 4.60 -16.81
CA TYR A 95 13.81 3.40 -16.37
C TYR A 95 15.29 3.41 -16.72
N ASP A 96 16.11 3.06 -15.74
CA ASP A 96 17.52 2.71 -15.91
C ASP A 96 17.65 1.23 -16.27
N ILE A 97 17.89 0.93 -17.53
CA ILE A 97 18.01 -0.45 -18.04
C ILE A 97 19.24 -1.20 -17.53
N SER A 98 20.18 -0.51 -16.86
CA SER A 98 21.39 -1.14 -16.31
C SER A 98 21.16 -1.87 -14.98
N ILE A 99 19.96 -1.78 -14.40
CA ILE A 99 19.62 -2.44 -13.14
C ILE A 99 19.59 -3.95 -13.35
N PRO A 100 20.42 -4.72 -12.64
CA PRO A 100 20.43 -6.18 -12.74
C PRO A 100 19.20 -6.80 -12.06
N GLU A 101 18.89 -8.02 -12.42
CA GLU A 101 17.98 -8.86 -11.64
C GLU A 101 18.55 -9.09 -10.25
N PHE A 102 17.67 -9.20 -9.27
CA PHE A 102 18.03 -9.43 -7.87
C PHE A 102 17.11 -10.44 -7.21
N ARG A 103 17.57 -11.01 -6.10
CA ARG A 103 16.80 -12.01 -5.35
C ARG A 103 15.71 -11.32 -4.52
N GLY A 104 14.45 -11.66 -4.81
CA GLY A 104 13.30 -11.06 -4.14
C GLY A 104 12.01 -11.86 -4.32
N ASP A 105 10.96 -11.43 -3.64
CA ASP A 105 9.61 -11.96 -3.83
C ASP A 105 8.82 -11.02 -4.75
N ARG A 106 8.68 -11.43 -6.00
CA ARG A 106 8.01 -10.64 -7.05
C ARG A 106 6.60 -10.23 -6.65
N ALA A 107 5.83 -11.12 -6.01
CA ALA A 107 4.46 -10.84 -5.64
C ALA A 107 4.39 -9.77 -4.53
N GLN A 108 5.28 -9.83 -3.54
CA GLN A 108 5.36 -8.82 -2.49
C GLN A 108 5.81 -7.45 -3.03
N LEU A 109 6.74 -7.44 -3.98
CA LEU A 109 7.19 -6.19 -4.62
C LEU A 109 6.10 -5.55 -5.50
N ILE A 110 5.34 -6.36 -6.25
CA ILE A 110 4.16 -5.88 -6.99
C ILE A 110 3.16 -5.27 -6.01
N GLN A 111 2.85 -5.94 -4.91
CA GLN A 111 1.88 -5.45 -3.92
C GLN A 111 2.37 -4.18 -3.23
N ALA A 112 3.66 -4.10 -2.87
CA ALA A 112 4.25 -2.90 -2.29
C ALA A 112 4.14 -1.70 -3.23
N LEU A 113 4.56 -1.88 -4.48
CA LEU A 113 4.50 -0.81 -5.48
C LEU A 113 3.06 -0.43 -5.82
N LEU A 114 2.15 -1.40 -5.94
CA LEU A 114 0.74 -1.16 -6.21
C LEU A 114 0.09 -0.32 -5.08
N ASN A 115 0.37 -0.62 -3.82
CA ASN A 115 -0.13 0.16 -2.69
C ASN A 115 0.32 1.63 -2.75
N ILE A 116 1.57 1.89 -3.15
CA ILE A 116 2.09 3.25 -3.28
C ILE A 116 1.45 3.96 -4.48
N VAL A 117 1.36 3.29 -5.63
CA VAL A 117 0.78 3.85 -6.86
C VAL A 117 -0.71 4.11 -6.71
N GLN A 118 -1.47 3.22 -6.06
CA GLN A 118 -2.88 3.45 -5.73
C GLN A 118 -3.05 4.63 -4.77
N ASN A 119 -2.16 4.77 -3.79
CA ASN A 119 -2.19 5.94 -2.91
C ASN A 119 -1.93 7.25 -3.67
N ALA A 120 -1.01 7.24 -4.64
CA ALA A 120 -0.77 8.37 -5.55
C ALA A 120 -2.01 8.67 -6.43
N ALA A 121 -2.59 7.65 -7.08
CA ALA A 121 -3.79 7.81 -7.91
C ALA A 121 -4.98 8.37 -7.12
N GLN A 122 -5.19 7.89 -5.91
CA GLN A 122 -6.22 8.44 -5.01
C GLN A 122 -5.96 9.90 -4.63
N ALA A 123 -4.68 10.30 -4.44
CA ALA A 123 -4.32 11.71 -4.20
C ALA A 123 -4.57 12.59 -5.42
N LEU A 124 -4.58 12.00 -6.60
CA LEU A 124 -4.77 12.64 -7.89
C LEU A 124 -6.22 12.64 -8.36
N ALA A 125 -7.21 12.27 -7.55
CA ALA A 125 -8.60 12.11 -8.00
C ALA A 125 -9.15 13.33 -8.76
N GLU A 126 -8.93 14.55 -8.24
CA GLU A 126 -9.33 15.79 -8.90
C GLU A 126 -8.57 16.02 -10.22
N ARG A 127 -7.27 15.71 -10.26
CA ARG A 127 -6.47 15.83 -11.47
C ARG A 127 -6.79 14.77 -12.52
N ILE A 128 -7.18 13.58 -12.10
CA ILE A 128 -7.70 12.54 -13.00
C ILE A 128 -8.97 13.03 -13.67
N ALA A 129 -9.89 13.61 -12.90
CA ALA A 129 -11.11 14.21 -13.44
C ALA A 129 -10.82 15.38 -14.40
N ALA A 130 -9.77 16.16 -14.15
CA ALA A 130 -9.32 17.26 -15.01
C ALA A 130 -8.50 16.79 -16.22
N GLY A 131 -8.02 15.54 -16.25
CA GLY A 131 -7.22 14.97 -17.34
C GLY A 131 -5.73 15.33 -17.31
N ASP A 132 -5.21 15.87 -16.19
CA ASP A 132 -3.82 16.32 -16.04
C ASP A 132 -3.02 15.54 -14.97
N ALA A 133 -3.55 14.42 -14.48
CA ALA A 133 -2.88 13.57 -13.52
C ALA A 133 -1.67 12.84 -14.13
N CYS A 134 -0.57 12.85 -13.41
CA CYS A 134 0.67 12.20 -13.83
C CYS A 134 1.36 11.48 -12.68
N ILE A 135 1.69 10.21 -12.91
CA ILE A 135 2.57 9.41 -12.04
C ILE A 135 3.79 9.03 -12.85
N THR A 136 4.99 9.23 -12.32
CA THR A 136 6.25 8.79 -12.94
C THR A 136 6.83 7.64 -12.13
N LEU A 137 7.05 6.50 -12.79
CA LEU A 137 7.84 5.40 -12.26
C LEU A 137 9.28 5.55 -12.76
N ARG A 138 10.19 5.84 -11.82
CA ARG A 138 11.61 6.07 -12.13
C ARG A 138 12.45 5.03 -11.42
N THR A 139 13.40 4.45 -12.13
CA THR A 139 14.38 3.52 -11.54
C THR A 139 15.79 4.03 -11.77
N ARG A 140 16.68 3.88 -10.78
CA ARG A 140 18.09 4.24 -10.84
C ARG A 140 18.93 3.23 -10.06
N VAL A 141 20.22 3.16 -10.36
CA VAL A 141 21.20 2.48 -9.53
C VAL A 141 21.86 3.50 -8.61
N ALA A 142 21.67 3.36 -7.32
CA ALA A 142 22.37 4.13 -6.31
C ALA A 142 23.64 3.39 -5.87
N ARG A 143 24.76 4.13 -5.74
CA ARG A 143 26.06 3.58 -5.35
C ARG A 143 26.47 4.07 -3.98
N GLN A 144 27.13 3.20 -3.19
CA GLN A 144 27.66 3.53 -1.88
C GLN A 144 26.63 4.19 -0.96
N VAL A 145 25.42 3.68 -0.93
CA VAL A 145 24.34 4.19 -0.10
C VAL A 145 24.35 3.56 1.29
N THR A 146 23.95 4.36 2.29
CA THR A 146 23.79 3.89 3.66
C THR A 146 22.34 4.07 4.08
N PHE A 147 21.69 2.97 4.44
CA PHE A 147 20.35 2.98 5.04
C PHE A 147 20.21 1.81 6.02
N GLY A 148 19.33 1.91 6.98
CA GLY A 148 19.14 0.89 8.00
C GLY A 148 20.40 0.56 8.81
N ARG A 149 21.33 1.52 8.99
CA ARG A 149 22.65 1.35 9.66
C ARG A 149 23.64 0.47 8.91
N GLN A 150 23.35 0.11 7.67
CA GLN A 150 24.24 -0.71 6.84
C GLN A 150 24.60 0.04 5.56
N ARG A 151 25.86 -0.11 5.13
CA ARG A 151 26.36 0.45 3.88
C ARG A 151 26.29 -0.61 2.79
N TYR A 152 25.69 -0.24 1.67
CA TYR A 152 25.54 -1.08 0.49
C TYR A 152 26.36 -0.51 -0.66
N ARG A 153 26.99 -1.40 -1.42
CA ARG A 153 27.77 -1.01 -2.61
C ARG A 153 26.86 -0.53 -3.72
N LEU A 154 25.77 -1.24 -3.94
CA LEU A 154 24.75 -0.93 -4.92
C LEU A 154 23.37 -1.08 -4.29
N ALA A 155 22.43 -0.24 -4.70
CA ALA A 155 21.02 -0.38 -4.40
C ALA A 155 20.16 0.02 -5.60
N LEU A 156 19.05 -0.66 -5.77
CA LEU A 156 17.94 -0.18 -6.58
C LEU A 156 17.33 1.03 -5.88
N GLU A 157 17.13 2.08 -6.63
CA GLU A 157 16.35 3.25 -6.24
C GLU A 157 15.14 3.33 -7.17
N LEU A 158 13.96 3.08 -6.62
CA LEU A 158 12.69 3.14 -7.34
C LEU A 158 11.86 4.28 -6.77
N HIS A 159 11.48 5.21 -7.64
CA HIS A 159 10.63 6.35 -7.30
C HIS A 159 9.24 6.20 -7.88
N VAL A 160 8.24 6.55 -7.08
CA VAL A 160 6.87 6.83 -7.50
C VAL A 160 6.62 8.31 -7.26
N ILE A 161 6.59 9.08 -8.34
CA ILE A 161 6.47 10.54 -8.29
C ILE A 161 5.11 10.93 -8.85
N ASP A 162 4.32 11.64 -8.06
CA ASP A 162 3.03 12.18 -8.49
C ASP A 162 3.01 13.72 -8.48
N ASN A 163 2.12 14.29 -9.26
CA ASN A 163 1.91 15.74 -9.35
C ASN A 163 0.73 16.24 -8.49
N GLY A 164 0.41 15.51 -7.41
CA GLY A 164 -0.71 15.77 -6.51
C GLY A 164 -0.52 16.93 -5.55
N PRO A 165 -1.49 17.12 -4.65
CA PRO A 165 -1.48 18.24 -3.70
C PRO A 165 -0.41 18.13 -2.62
N GLY A 166 0.23 16.98 -2.51
CA GLY A 166 1.18 16.68 -1.43
C GLY A 166 0.52 15.99 -0.24
N VAL A 167 1.37 15.56 0.69
CA VAL A 167 0.94 14.94 1.96
C VAL A 167 0.67 16.05 2.96
N PRO A 168 -0.49 16.07 3.64
CA PRO A 168 -0.78 17.04 4.69
C PRO A 168 0.27 17.01 5.81
N ASP A 169 0.71 18.18 6.28
CA ASP A 169 1.75 18.30 7.33
C ASP A 169 1.37 17.56 8.61
N ALA A 170 0.09 17.55 8.96
CA ALA A 170 -0.43 16.89 10.16
C ALA A 170 -0.16 15.38 10.23
N ILE A 171 0.02 14.72 9.10
CA ILE A 171 0.24 13.26 9.02
C ILE A 171 1.60 12.88 8.44
N ARG A 172 2.39 13.82 7.93
CA ARG A 172 3.63 13.57 7.18
C ARG A 172 4.59 12.62 7.89
N ASP A 173 4.82 12.82 9.17
CA ASP A 173 5.75 12.01 9.97
C ASP A 173 5.19 10.63 10.34
N ARG A 174 3.90 10.40 10.07
CA ARG A 174 3.17 9.18 10.48
C ARG A 174 2.52 8.43 9.33
N ILE A 175 2.80 8.79 8.08
CA ILE A 175 2.14 8.18 6.90
C ILE A 175 2.37 6.68 6.76
N PHE A 176 3.43 6.15 7.37
CA PHE A 176 3.73 4.71 7.40
C PHE A 176 3.16 3.99 8.62
N TYR A 177 2.55 4.71 9.58
CA TYR A 177 1.91 4.08 10.72
C TYR A 177 0.56 3.49 10.32
N PRO A 178 0.20 2.32 10.87
CA PRO A 178 -1.07 1.68 10.56
C PRO A 178 -2.24 2.58 10.94
N LEU A 179 -3.30 2.54 10.13
CA LEU A 179 -4.54 3.30 10.32
C LEU A 179 -4.39 4.83 10.23
N VAL A 180 -3.24 5.33 9.81
CA VAL A 180 -3.06 6.76 9.51
C VAL A 180 -3.48 7.02 8.06
N SER A 181 -4.49 7.87 7.90
CA SER A 181 -4.98 8.31 6.59
C SER A 181 -5.27 9.81 6.63
N GLY A 182 -4.90 10.51 5.59
CA GLY A 182 -5.26 11.91 5.37
C GLY A 182 -6.60 12.08 4.63
N ARG A 183 -7.38 10.99 4.45
CA ARG A 183 -8.63 10.97 3.67
C ARG A 183 -9.70 10.21 4.41
N ASP A 184 -10.94 10.67 4.25
CA ASP A 184 -12.11 9.97 4.72
C ASP A 184 -12.26 8.64 3.96
N GLY A 185 -12.51 7.56 4.70
CA GLY A 185 -12.64 6.20 4.13
C GLY A 185 -11.34 5.48 3.75
N GLY A 186 -10.19 6.12 3.87
CA GLY A 186 -8.90 5.47 3.67
C GLY A 186 -8.59 4.45 4.77
N SER A 187 -8.15 3.23 4.40
CA SER A 187 -7.81 2.19 5.39
C SER A 187 -6.56 2.52 6.23
N GLY A 188 -5.68 3.42 5.72
CA GLY A 188 -4.39 3.73 6.36
C GLY A 188 -3.42 2.55 6.45
N LEU A 189 -3.63 1.47 5.69
CA LEU A 189 -2.82 0.25 5.74
C LEU A 189 -1.90 0.08 4.53
N GLY A 190 -2.18 0.73 3.40
CA GLY A 190 -1.46 0.51 2.16
C GLY A 190 0.04 0.81 2.28
N LEU A 191 0.41 1.96 2.85
CA LEU A 191 1.81 2.35 3.03
C LEU A 191 2.52 1.51 4.09
N THR A 192 1.83 1.11 5.17
CA THR A 192 2.37 0.20 6.19
C THR A 192 2.71 -1.17 5.58
N LEU A 193 1.84 -1.70 4.73
CA LEU A 193 2.07 -2.96 4.02
C LEU A 193 3.24 -2.83 3.02
N ALA A 194 3.29 -1.73 2.26
CA ALA A 194 4.39 -1.45 1.36
C ALA A 194 5.73 -1.41 2.12
N GLN A 195 5.78 -0.72 3.26
CA GLN A 195 6.97 -0.68 4.12
C GLN A 195 7.36 -2.07 4.62
N THR A 196 6.40 -2.89 5.06
CA THR A 196 6.64 -4.26 5.52
C THR A 196 7.26 -5.14 4.42
N PHE A 197 6.73 -5.06 3.20
CA PHE A 197 7.26 -5.83 2.07
C PHE A 197 8.66 -5.37 1.67
N VAL A 198 8.91 -4.07 1.62
CA VAL A 198 10.23 -3.53 1.31
C VAL A 198 11.26 -3.90 2.38
N GLN A 199 10.90 -3.83 3.67
CA GLN A 199 11.77 -4.26 4.77
C GLN A 199 12.14 -5.75 4.71
N ARG A 200 11.25 -6.61 4.21
CA ARG A 200 11.57 -8.03 3.97
C ARG A 200 12.63 -8.24 2.89
N HIS A 201 12.79 -7.26 2.00
CA HIS A 201 13.85 -7.21 1.00
C HIS A 201 15.07 -6.41 1.49
N HIS A 202 15.22 -6.22 2.82
CA HIS A 202 16.28 -5.41 3.44
C HIS A 202 16.30 -3.96 2.93
N GLY A 203 15.18 -3.50 2.39
CA GLY A 203 15.02 -2.17 1.82
C GLY A 203 14.41 -1.15 2.79
N MET A 204 14.29 0.08 2.30
CA MET A 204 13.71 1.22 2.99
C MET A 204 12.78 2.00 2.07
N ILE A 205 11.75 2.65 2.62
CA ILE A 205 10.90 3.61 1.90
C ILE A 205 11.02 4.97 2.57
N GLU A 206 11.18 6.00 1.77
CA GLU A 206 11.16 7.40 2.16
C GLU A 206 10.09 8.16 1.38
N CYS A 207 9.63 9.27 1.91
CA CYS A 207 8.67 10.14 1.25
C CYS A 207 9.12 11.60 1.35
N GLU A 208 9.29 12.24 0.20
CA GLU A 208 9.46 13.68 0.10
C GLU A 208 8.20 14.26 -0.55
N SER A 209 7.56 15.21 0.11
CA SER A 209 6.29 15.75 -0.37
C SER A 209 6.20 17.26 -0.21
N ARG A 210 5.72 17.89 -1.27
CA ARG A 210 5.34 19.29 -1.35
C ARG A 210 4.16 19.45 -2.31
N PRO A 211 3.38 20.53 -2.24
CA PRO A 211 2.34 20.79 -3.22
C PRO A 211 2.86 20.70 -4.66
N GLY A 212 2.18 19.93 -5.50
CA GLY A 212 2.55 19.67 -6.88
C GLY A 212 3.58 18.54 -7.09
N ARG A 213 4.12 17.94 -6.01
CA ARG A 213 5.05 16.82 -6.13
C ARG A 213 5.11 15.99 -4.85
N THR A 214 4.73 14.74 -4.92
CA THR A 214 5.05 13.73 -3.91
C THR A 214 5.95 12.68 -4.53
N ASP A 215 7.02 12.32 -3.84
CA ASP A 215 8.02 11.35 -4.29
C ASP A 215 8.23 10.29 -3.21
N PHE A 216 7.71 9.09 -3.46
CA PHE A 216 8.03 7.91 -2.65
C PHE A 216 9.24 7.21 -3.23
N ARG A 217 10.32 7.17 -2.47
CA ARG A 217 11.59 6.53 -2.82
C ARG A 217 11.74 5.21 -2.10
N ILE A 218 11.87 4.12 -2.85
CA ILE A 218 12.15 2.77 -2.36
C ILE A 218 13.62 2.45 -2.64
N LEU A 219 14.35 2.03 -1.62
CA LEU A 219 15.71 1.54 -1.73
C LEU A 219 15.74 0.05 -1.43
N ILE A 220 16.33 -0.76 -2.32
CA ILE A 220 16.53 -2.21 -2.13
C ILE A 220 17.98 -2.53 -2.45
N PRO A 221 18.72 -3.26 -1.57
CA PRO A 221 20.08 -3.68 -1.86
C PRO A 221 20.15 -4.53 -3.12
N LEU A 222 21.16 -4.26 -3.95
CA LEU A 222 21.52 -5.09 -5.10
C LEU A 222 22.76 -5.94 -4.79
N PRO A 223 22.95 -7.07 -5.49
CA PRO A 223 24.11 -7.94 -5.30
C PRO A 223 25.44 -7.25 -5.63
#